data_9a13c4d42005292cf7ef6fa3a0cc7c0d
#
_entry.id   9a13c4d42005292cf7ef6fa3a0cc7c0d
#
_cell.length_a   1.000
_cell.length_b   1.000
_cell.length_c   1.000
_cell.angle_alpha   90.00
_cell.angle_beta   90.00
_cell.angle_gamma   90.00
#
_symmetry.space_group_name_H-M   'P 1'
#
loop_
_entity.id
_entity.type
_entity.pdbx_description
1 polymer ?
#
loop_
_entity_poly.entity_id
_entity_poly.type
_entity_poly.pdbx_seq_one_letter_code
_entity_poly.pdbx_strand_id
1 'polypeptide(L)'
;MIKKLSIRNYTLIDELNIEFNSGFSVITGETGAGKSIILGALSLILGQRADLKSLKRTDEKSVIEGLFDISSYHLQSFFEENELDYDAKECILRREILPSGKSRAFINDTPVSVTQLKSLGEQLIDIHSQHQNLLLADSHFQLRVVDTMAGNFSLLSDYQREYRSWHELLREYARLQDENRSGREEEDYLRYQLSQLEEAQLKEGEQEELEVEQQTLQHVEEIKGELAVIQGYLHEEETGVVPLLNAALSKMKSLSRLYPEIDELVGRIESDYIDLKDIASSVDHSQDSLSVDPDRLSWVENRLDIYYSLQQKHRVSTTVELLALRDSFADKLTRIENYDEELSELRRKIEVQERRVSELVGKLSSERRKAADQISRTLTERVKPLGMPNLRFEIEISPRQQYDENGGDLIRFLFSANKNQPLQSVSEVASGGEISRLMLSLKALIAHAMALPSIVFDEVDTGVSGEIADKMAGIMREMAECMQVISITHLPQVASLGQTHYRVYKSDTETSTATHLIKLSEKERIEEIARMLSGSSLTAAALDNARELLKRNDLKDGKK
;
A
#
# COMPACT_ATOMS: atom_id res chain seq x y z
N MET A 1 -0.57 19.61 21.17
CA MET A 1 0.58 20.30 21.84
C MET A 1 1.20 19.39 22.89
N ILE A 2 2.51 19.51 23.13
CA ILE A 2 3.17 18.76 24.20
C ILE A 2 2.77 19.31 25.57
N LYS A 3 2.33 18.44 26.49
CA LYS A 3 1.97 18.80 27.87
C LYS A 3 3.08 18.44 28.85
N LYS A 4 3.71 17.26 28.66
CA LYS A 4 4.72 16.76 29.56
C LYS A 4 5.80 15.99 28.80
N LEU A 5 7.04 16.13 29.25
CA LEU A 5 8.17 15.31 28.81
C LEU A 5 8.81 14.67 30.04
N SER A 6 8.86 13.36 30.07
CA SER A 6 9.52 12.57 31.10
C SER A 6 10.74 11.87 30.49
N ILE A 7 11.89 12.03 31.13
CA ILE A 7 13.16 11.46 30.69
C ILE A 7 13.78 10.69 31.86
N ARG A 8 14.17 9.43 31.64
CA ARG A 8 14.84 8.61 32.65
C ARG A 8 16.04 7.91 32.04
N ASN A 9 17.19 7.97 32.75
CA ASN A 9 18.45 7.32 32.39
C ASN A 9 18.94 7.69 30.97
N TYR A 10 19.00 9.00 30.67
CA TYR A 10 19.41 9.46 29.33
C TYR A 10 20.53 10.50 29.44
N THR A 11 21.68 10.23 28.83
CA THR A 11 22.92 11.03 28.82
C THR A 11 23.32 11.53 30.21
N LEU A 12 23.11 12.79 30.57
CA LEU A 12 23.40 13.36 31.89
C LEU A 12 22.16 13.45 32.79
N ILE A 13 21.01 12.95 32.37
CA ILE A 13 19.75 12.99 33.09
C ILE A 13 19.51 11.65 33.76
N ASP A 14 19.37 11.65 35.11
CA ASP A 14 18.87 10.49 35.83
C ASP A 14 17.37 10.38 35.71
N GLU A 15 16.67 11.43 36.13
CA GLU A 15 15.22 11.59 36.00
C GLU A 15 14.88 13.07 35.84
N LEU A 16 14.03 13.38 34.86
CA LEU A 16 13.56 14.73 34.59
C LEU A 16 12.09 14.69 34.15
N ASN A 17 11.27 15.49 34.80
CA ASN A 17 9.87 15.70 34.43
C ASN A 17 9.63 17.17 34.12
N ILE A 18 9.18 17.49 32.92
CA ILE A 18 8.94 18.84 32.45
C ILE A 18 7.48 18.97 32.07
N GLU A 19 6.78 19.94 32.64
CA GLU A 19 5.45 20.32 32.20
C GLU A 19 5.54 21.57 31.32
N PHE A 20 4.99 21.49 30.12
CA PHE A 20 4.96 22.63 29.19
C PHE A 20 3.59 23.28 29.17
N ASN A 21 3.59 24.61 29.12
CA ASN A 21 2.38 25.40 28.94
C ASN A 21 2.14 25.68 27.44
N SER A 22 0.90 26.04 27.10
CA SER A 22 0.59 26.62 25.77
C SER A 22 1.28 27.99 25.63
N GLY A 23 1.33 28.50 24.40
CA GLY A 23 1.92 29.77 24.07
C GLY A 23 3.44 29.72 23.93
N PHE A 24 4.13 30.81 24.27
CA PHE A 24 5.58 30.97 24.07
C PHE A 24 6.37 30.59 25.32
N SER A 25 7.09 29.48 25.25
CA SER A 25 8.02 29.02 26.28
C SER A 25 9.47 29.22 25.85
N VAL A 26 10.32 29.65 26.79
CA VAL A 26 11.76 29.78 26.54
C VAL A 26 12.58 28.90 27.49
N ILE A 27 13.66 28.35 26.97
CA ILE A 27 14.62 27.54 27.74
C ILE A 27 15.99 28.20 27.64
N THR A 28 16.52 28.65 28.80
CA THR A 28 17.87 29.23 28.91
C THR A 28 18.79 28.31 29.70
N GLY A 29 20.06 28.60 29.71
CA GLY A 29 21.09 27.88 30.46
C GLY A 29 22.44 27.96 29.78
N GLU A 30 23.50 27.59 30.48
CA GLU A 30 24.86 27.58 29.95
C GLU A 30 25.03 26.66 28.74
N THR A 31 25.90 27.02 27.79
CA THR A 31 26.29 26.16 26.67
C THR A 31 26.86 24.84 27.19
N GLY A 32 26.34 23.73 26.69
CA GLY A 32 26.69 22.40 27.20
C GLY A 32 25.94 21.93 28.45
N ALA A 33 25.06 22.76 29.04
CA ALA A 33 24.33 22.44 30.28
C ALA A 33 23.16 21.43 30.08
N GLY A 34 22.95 20.90 28.89
CA GLY A 34 21.91 19.89 28.66
C GLY A 34 20.75 20.35 27.78
N LYS A 35 20.79 21.57 27.20
CA LYS A 35 19.78 22.02 26.21
C LYS A 35 19.67 21.03 25.04
N SER A 36 20.80 20.63 24.46
CA SER A 36 20.87 19.63 23.39
C SER A 36 20.42 18.22 23.83
N ILE A 37 20.48 17.92 25.15
CA ILE A 37 20.00 16.63 25.69
C ILE A 37 18.47 16.56 25.64
N ILE A 38 17.80 17.67 25.99
CA ILE A 38 16.33 17.76 25.91
C ILE A 38 15.86 17.61 24.47
N LEU A 39 16.55 18.27 23.53
CA LEU A 39 16.26 18.14 22.10
C LEU A 39 16.51 16.72 21.59
N GLY A 40 17.60 16.08 22.02
CA GLY A 40 17.88 14.70 21.71
C GLY A 40 16.79 13.76 22.22
N ALA A 41 16.29 14.00 23.43
CA ALA A 41 15.18 13.24 23.99
C ALA A 41 13.88 13.44 23.19
N LEU A 42 13.54 14.68 22.84
CA LEU A 42 12.40 14.98 21.96
C LEU A 42 12.54 14.30 20.60
N SER A 43 13.73 14.39 20.00
CA SER A 43 14.00 13.75 18.68
C SER A 43 13.82 12.23 18.71
N LEU A 44 14.13 11.59 19.84
CA LEU A 44 13.96 10.14 19.99
C LEU A 44 12.48 9.71 20.02
N ILE A 45 11.62 10.45 20.71
CA ILE A 45 10.17 10.18 20.69
C ILE A 45 9.52 10.56 19.35
N LEU A 46 10.20 11.38 18.54
CA LEU A 46 9.81 11.70 17.17
C LEU A 46 10.41 10.74 16.14
N GLY A 47 10.92 9.58 16.57
CA GLY A 47 11.36 8.52 15.68
C GLY A 47 12.79 8.60 15.17
N GLN A 48 13.65 9.47 15.75
CA GLN A 48 15.07 9.48 15.41
C GLN A 48 15.79 8.20 15.88
N ARG A 49 16.93 7.91 15.25
CA ARG A 49 17.71 6.71 15.55
C ARG A 49 18.33 6.83 16.96
N ALA A 50 18.17 5.78 17.75
CA ALA A 50 18.77 5.71 19.08
C ALA A 50 20.24 5.30 19.01
N ASP A 51 21.10 5.92 19.84
CA ASP A 51 22.49 5.52 20.03
C ASP A 51 22.66 4.98 21.46
N LEU A 52 23.36 3.85 21.60
CA LEU A 52 23.74 3.25 22.89
C LEU A 52 24.52 4.18 23.79
N LYS A 53 25.32 5.08 23.21
CA LYS A 53 26.08 6.10 23.94
C LYS A 53 25.18 7.09 24.70
N SER A 54 23.87 7.07 24.42
CA SER A 54 22.90 7.93 25.07
C SER A 54 22.43 7.41 26.44
N LEU A 55 22.81 6.18 26.85
CA LEU A 55 22.50 5.64 28.19
C LEU A 55 23.43 6.27 29.21
N LYS A 56 22.90 6.82 30.33
CA LYS A 56 23.71 7.28 31.46
C LYS A 56 24.25 6.10 32.25
N ARG A 57 23.40 5.14 32.61
CA ARG A 57 23.74 3.88 33.22
C ARG A 57 23.54 2.77 32.23
N THR A 58 24.58 2.03 31.95
CA THR A 58 24.59 0.98 30.91
C THR A 58 23.88 -0.31 31.30
N ASP A 59 23.56 -0.47 32.56
CA ASP A 59 22.83 -1.62 33.15
C ASP A 59 21.31 -1.42 33.24
N GLU A 60 20.83 -0.17 33.10
CA GLU A 60 19.43 0.17 33.14
C GLU A 60 18.91 0.65 31.78
N LYS A 61 17.60 0.45 31.52
CA LYS A 61 16.98 1.00 30.31
C LYS A 61 16.79 2.51 30.42
N SER A 62 16.92 3.21 29.29
CA SER A 62 16.45 4.58 29.16
C SER A 62 15.00 4.60 28.73
N VAL A 63 14.20 5.49 29.31
CA VAL A 63 12.80 5.70 28.96
C VAL A 63 12.56 7.18 28.73
N ILE A 64 12.06 7.53 27.55
CA ILE A 64 11.67 8.89 27.20
C ILE A 64 10.20 8.83 26.80
N GLU A 65 9.39 9.69 27.41
CA GLU A 65 7.94 9.72 27.22
C GLU A 65 7.46 11.16 27.06
N GLY A 66 6.67 11.41 26.02
CA GLY A 66 6.00 12.67 25.76
C GLY A 66 4.49 12.50 25.81
N LEU A 67 3.82 13.31 26.61
CA LEU A 67 2.37 13.40 26.67
C LEU A 67 1.88 14.58 25.82
N PHE A 68 0.98 14.31 24.90
CA PHE A 68 0.45 15.28 23.95
C PHE A 68 -1.07 15.40 24.07
N ASP A 69 -1.55 16.64 24.02
CA ASP A 69 -2.96 16.95 23.78
C ASP A 69 -3.16 17.16 22.28
N ILE A 70 -3.93 16.25 21.67
CA ILE A 70 -4.22 16.24 20.24
C ILE A 70 -5.69 16.55 19.92
N SER A 71 -6.46 16.98 20.89
CA SER A 71 -7.92 17.20 20.77
C SER A 71 -8.33 18.21 19.71
N SER A 72 -7.45 19.17 19.36
CA SER A 72 -7.70 20.19 18.34
C SER A 72 -7.17 19.82 16.95
N TYR A 73 -6.66 18.59 16.78
CA TYR A 73 -6.00 18.16 15.55
C TYR A 73 -6.70 16.91 15.00
N HIS A 74 -7.03 16.91 13.72
CA HIS A 74 -7.79 15.84 13.06
C HIS A 74 -6.90 14.61 12.78
N LEU A 75 -6.42 13.94 13.83
CA LEU A 75 -5.51 12.82 13.75
C LEU A 75 -6.20 11.44 13.88
N GLN A 76 -7.52 11.41 14.02
CA GLN A 76 -8.28 10.19 14.23
C GLN A 76 -8.05 9.16 13.12
N SER A 77 -8.01 9.59 11.84
CA SER A 77 -7.75 8.71 10.70
C SER A 77 -6.39 8.00 10.79
N PHE A 78 -5.35 8.69 11.30
CA PHE A 78 -4.04 8.06 11.50
C PHE A 78 -4.10 6.89 12.49
N PHE A 79 -4.86 7.04 13.58
CA PHE A 79 -5.02 5.99 14.60
C PHE A 79 -5.84 4.81 14.06
N GLU A 80 -6.92 5.09 13.33
CA GLU A 80 -7.76 4.07 12.68
C GLU A 80 -6.98 3.26 11.63
N GLU A 81 -6.23 3.93 10.74
CA GLU A 81 -5.41 3.29 9.70
C GLU A 81 -4.26 2.43 10.25
N ASN A 82 -3.77 2.74 11.45
CA ASN A 82 -2.68 2.02 12.11
C ASN A 82 -3.17 1.07 13.22
N GLU A 83 -4.48 0.88 13.39
CA GLU A 83 -5.10 0.04 14.42
C GLU A 83 -4.64 0.41 15.85
N LEU A 84 -4.57 1.73 16.15
CA LEU A 84 -4.11 2.27 17.42
C LEU A 84 -5.27 2.86 18.23
N ASP A 85 -5.19 2.78 19.56
CA ASP A 85 -6.14 3.42 20.45
C ASP A 85 -6.00 4.96 20.37
N TYR A 86 -7.11 5.66 20.12
CA TYR A 86 -7.15 7.09 20.02
C TYR A 86 -7.57 7.73 21.35
N ASP A 87 -6.66 8.46 21.99
CA ASP A 87 -6.98 9.36 23.09
C ASP A 87 -6.59 10.80 22.71
N ALA A 88 -7.61 11.65 22.59
CA ALA A 88 -7.43 13.02 22.15
C ALA A 88 -6.69 13.90 23.16
N LYS A 89 -6.80 13.63 24.47
CA LYS A 89 -6.22 14.47 25.53
C LYS A 89 -4.89 13.94 26.05
N GLU A 90 -4.68 12.63 25.98
CA GLU A 90 -3.55 11.93 26.57
C GLU A 90 -2.86 11.00 25.56
N CYS A 91 -2.48 11.55 24.40
CA CYS A 91 -1.67 10.81 23.44
C CYS A 91 -0.22 10.70 23.95
N ILE A 92 0.25 9.49 24.19
CA ILE A 92 1.58 9.21 24.73
C ILE A 92 2.48 8.65 23.64
N LEU A 93 3.62 9.33 23.40
CA LEU A 93 4.73 8.78 22.60
C LEU A 93 5.84 8.35 23.55
N ARG A 94 6.23 7.08 23.51
CA ARG A 94 7.28 6.52 24.38
C ARG A 94 8.37 5.81 23.58
N ARG A 95 9.61 6.07 23.97
CA ARG A 95 10.80 5.41 23.45
C ARG A 95 11.59 4.76 24.56
N GLU A 96 11.90 3.48 24.42
CA GLU A 96 12.77 2.75 25.36
C GLU A 96 14.04 2.31 24.64
N ILE A 97 15.18 2.51 25.30
CA ILE A 97 16.51 2.04 24.84
C ILE A 97 17.00 1.03 25.89
N LEU A 98 17.17 -0.20 25.48
CA LEU A 98 17.62 -1.29 26.35
C LEU A 98 19.15 -1.33 26.45
N PRO A 99 19.72 -1.84 27.54
CA PRO A 99 21.17 -2.08 27.66
C PRO A 99 21.75 -2.94 26.53
N SER A 100 20.95 -3.79 25.92
CA SER A 100 21.34 -4.61 24.77
C SER A 100 21.47 -3.85 23.45
N GLY A 101 21.18 -2.56 23.41
CA GLY A 101 21.16 -1.73 22.20
C GLY A 101 19.87 -1.80 21.39
N LYS A 102 18.95 -2.68 21.74
CA LYS A 102 17.63 -2.71 21.12
C LYS A 102 16.81 -1.53 21.62
N SER A 103 16.02 -0.92 20.73
CA SER A 103 15.06 0.12 21.12
C SER A 103 13.64 -0.29 20.76
N ARG A 104 12.68 0.17 21.57
CA ARG A 104 11.25 -0.06 21.39
C ARG A 104 10.52 1.27 21.31
N ALA A 105 9.49 1.33 20.50
CA ALA A 105 8.65 2.49 20.33
C ALA A 105 7.20 2.14 20.69
N PHE A 106 6.47 3.08 21.29
CA PHE A 106 5.10 2.89 21.71
C PHE A 106 4.27 4.15 21.43
N ILE A 107 3.02 3.95 21.03
CA ILE A 107 1.98 4.97 20.97
C ILE A 107 0.82 4.46 21.85
N ASN A 108 0.43 5.23 22.87
CA ASN A 108 -0.62 4.86 23.82
C ASN A 108 -0.48 3.42 24.35
N ASP A 109 0.73 3.07 24.84
CA ASP A 109 1.11 1.73 25.31
C ASP A 109 1.14 0.61 24.26
N THR A 110 0.67 0.83 23.04
CA THR A 110 0.77 -0.12 21.93
C THR A 110 2.18 -0.08 21.33
N PRO A 111 2.88 -1.24 21.22
CA PRO A 111 4.17 -1.31 20.55
C PRO A 111 4.02 -1.00 19.05
N VAL A 112 4.83 -0.08 18.53
CA VAL A 112 4.79 0.35 17.13
C VAL A 112 6.16 0.31 16.47
N SER A 113 6.19 0.34 15.14
CA SER A 113 7.42 0.55 14.39
C SER A 113 7.94 1.98 14.58
N VAL A 114 9.26 2.16 14.42
CA VAL A 114 9.87 3.51 14.44
C VAL A 114 9.31 4.40 13.34
N THR A 115 8.91 3.82 12.22
CA THR A 115 8.31 4.54 11.09
C THR A 115 6.93 5.11 11.46
N GLN A 116 6.07 4.32 12.11
CA GLN A 116 4.77 4.80 12.62
C GLN A 116 4.94 5.89 13.67
N LEU A 117 5.88 5.69 14.64
CA LEU A 117 6.19 6.71 15.64
C LEU A 117 6.65 8.02 14.99
N LYS A 118 7.51 7.93 13.95
CA LYS A 118 8.00 9.07 13.20
C LYS A 118 6.88 9.80 12.46
N SER A 119 6.02 9.05 11.78
CA SER A 119 4.90 9.61 11.02
C SER A 119 3.92 10.40 11.90
N LEU A 120 3.63 9.91 13.11
CA LEU A 120 2.83 10.65 14.08
C LEU A 120 3.60 11.82 14.67
N GLY A 121 4.87 11.62 15.04
CA GLY A 121 5.73 12.65 15.64
C GLY A 121 5.88 13.88 14.77
N GLU A 122 6.06 13.72 13.47
CA GLU A 122 6.15 14.81 12.47
C GLU A 122 4.85 15.62 12.35
N GLN A 123 3.72 15.07 12.75
CA GLN A 123 2.44 15.78 12.83
C GLN A 123 2.23 16.49 14.17
N LEU A 124 3.03 16.20 15.20
CA LEU A 124 2.87 16.75 16.56
C LEU A 124 3.89 17.83 16.89
N ILE A 125 5.14 17.66 16.53
CA ILE A 125 6.22 18.62 16.81
C ILE A 125 7.12 18.79 15.60
N ASP A 126 7.41 20.03 15.28
CA ASP A 126 8.48 20.41 14.37
C ASP A 126 9.68 20.95 15.18
N ILE A 127 10.85 20.34 15.05
CA ILE A 127 12.08 20.80 15.71
C ILE A 127 12.94 21.54 14.69
N HIS A 128 13.06 22.85 14.82
CA HIS A 128 13.93 23.65 13.97
C HIS A 128 15.31 23.84 14.61
N SER A 129 16.33 23.20 14.06
CA SER A 129 17.74 23.30 14.44
C SER A 129 18.61 23.78 13.27
N GLN A 130 19.87 24.16 13.52
CA GLN A 130 20.82 24.57 12.47
C GLN A 130 20.99 23.54 11.34
N HIS A 131 20.81 22.25 11.61
CA HIS A 131 20.91 21.18 10.60
C HIS A 131 19.64 21.04 9.72
N GLN A 132 18.51 21.64 10.09
CA GLN A 132 17.27 21.58 9.31
C GLN A 132 17.18 22.63 8.19
N ASN A 133 18.19 23.46 8.01
CA ASN A 133 18.28 24.36 6.84
C ASN A 133 18.22 23.58 5.51
N LEU A 134 18.54 22.28 5.52
CA LEU A 134 18.40 21.37 4.38
C LEU A 134 16.93 21.14 3.95
N LEU A 135 15.95 21.34 4.83
CA LEU A 135 14.52 21.20 4.49
C LEU A 135 14.07 22.20 3.44
N LEU A 136 14.65 23.43 3.44
CA LEU A 136 14.35 24.40 2.39
C LEU A 136 14.77 23.95 0.99
N ALA A 137 15.72 23.02 0.91
CA ALA A 137 16.18 22.41 -0.33
C ALA A 137 15.33 21.18 -0.74
N ASP A 138 14.53 20.64 0.17
CA ASP A 138 13.68 19.48 -0.08
C ASP A 138 12.46 19.86 -0.92
N SER A 139 12.32 19.21 -2.07
CA SER A 139 11.25 19.50 -3.05
C SER A 139 9.85 19.17 -2.51
N HIS A 140 9.73 18.16 -1.64
CA HIS A 140 8.45 17.80 -1.03
C HIS A 140 8.03 18.84 0.02
N PHE A 141 8.99 19.36 0.77
CA PHE A 141 8.73 20.47 1.70
C PHE A 141 8.30 21.72 0.96
N GLN A 142 9.01 22.11 -0.12
CA GLN A 142 8.69 23.28 -0.92
C GLN A 142 7.28 23.19 -1.52
N LEU A 143 6.91 22.04 -2.08
CA LEU A 143 5.59 21.77 -2.61
C LEU A 143 4.51 21.88 -1.54
N ARG A 144 4.74 21.27 -0.38
CA ARG A 144 3.81 21.29 0.75
C ARG A 144 3.57 22.71 1.27
N VAL A 145 4.61 23.55 1.34
CA VAL A 145 4.48 24.96 1.71
C VAL A 145 3.56 25.70 0.73
N VAL A 146 3.74 25.50 -0.56
CA VAL A 146 2.92 26.15 -1.58
C VAL A 146 1.48 25.66 -1.54
N ASP A 147 1.25 24.36 -1.44
CA ASP A 147 -0.09 23.76 -1.37
C ASP A 147 -0.83 24.17 -0.09
N THR A 148 -0.12 24.28 1.04
CA THR A 148 -0.68 24.76 2.29
C THR A 148 -1.17 26.21 2.17
N MET A 149 -0.37 27.09 1.58
CA MET A 149 -0.73 28.48 1.38
C MET A 149 -1.82 28.67 0.31
N ALA A 150 -1.89 27.79 -0.67
CA ALA A 150 -2.94 27.75 -1.68
C ALA A 150 -4.27 27.20 -1.15
N GLY A 151 -4.27 26.48 -0.02
CA GLY A 151 -5.43 25.75 0.48
C GLY A 151 -5.85 24.57 -0.40
N ASN A 152 -4.92 23.96 -1.09
CA ASN A 152 -5.15 22.97 -2.14
C ASN A 152 -5.53 21.56 -1.66
N PHE A 153 -5.73 21.32 -0.35
CA PHE A 153 -5.90 19.97 0.19
C PHE A 153 -7.02 19.16 -0.47
N SER A 154 -8.20 19.77 -0.67
CA SER A 154 -9.32 19.12 -1.34
C SER A 154 -9.01 18.84 -2.81
N LEU A 155 -8.47 19.82 -3.52
CA LEU A 155 -8.14 19.70 -4.93
C LEU A 155 -7.03 18.66 -5.18
N LEU A 156 -6.05 18.59 -4.29
CA LEU A 156 -4.98 17.58 -4.33
C LEU A 156 -5.54 16.17 -4.07
N SER A 157 -6.45 16.02 -3.10
CA SER A 157 -7.12 14.75 -2.83
C SER A 157 -7.95 14.26 -4.02
N ASP A 158 -8.70 15.17 -4.67
CA ASP A 158 -9.44 14.85 -5.89
C ASP A 158 -8.51 14.42 -7.02
N TYR A 159 -7.41 15.16 -7.22
CA TYR A 159 -6.39 14.80 -8.18
C TYR A 159 -5.80 13.42 -7.92
N GLN A 160 -5.41 13.11 -6.69
CA GLN A 160 -4.81 11.83 -6.31
C GLN A 160 -5.75 10.66 -6.56
N ARG A 161 -7.06 10.83 -6.32
CA ARG A 161 -8.07 9.82 -6.62
C ARG A 161 -8.13 9.54 -8.13
N GLU A 162 -8.27 10.59 -8.95
CA GLU A 162 -8.35 10.44 -10.40
C GLU A 162 -7.03 9.93 -11.01
N TYR A 163 -5.88 10.34 -10.47
CA TYR A 163 -4.56 9.86 -10.87
C TYR A 163 -4.38 8.35 -10.60
N ARG A 164 -4.80 7.86 -9.43
CA ARG A 164 -4.76 6.42 -9.12
C ARG A 164 -5.64 5.63 -10.07
N SER A 165 -6.87 6.09 -10.31
CA SER A 165 -7.78 5.45 -11.26
C SER A 165 -7.20 5.41 -12.68
N TRP A 166 -6.55 6.48 -13.13
CA TRP A 166 -5.85 6.51 -14.43
C TRP A 166 -4.73 5.48 -14.50
N HIS A 167 -3.90 5.38 -13.46
CA HIS A 167 -2.83 4.39 -13.40
C HIS A 167 -3.33 2.94 -13.30
N GLU A 168 -4.47 2.70 -12.69
CA GLU A 168 -5.12 1.39 -12.67
C GLU A 168 -5.55 0.98 -14.09
N LEU A 169 -6.20 1.88 -14.83
CA LEU A 169 -6.57 1.64 -16.23
C LEU A 169 -5.35 1.40 -17.13
N LEU A 170 -4.25 2.13 -16.94
CA LEU A 170 -3.02 1.91 -17.68
C LEU A 170 -2.40 0.54 -17.41
N ARG A 171 -2.42 0.08 -16.17
CA ARG A 171 -1.93 -1.26 -15.79
C ARG A 171 -2.80 -2.36 -16.40
N GLU A 172 -4.12 -2.18 -16.36
CA GLU A 172 -5.07 -3.13 -16.95
C GLU A 172 -4.88 -3.21 -18.47
N TYR A 173 -4.72 -2.07 -19.15
CA TYR A 173 -4.44 -2.01 -20.57
C TYR A 173 -3.13 -2.74 -20.93
N ALA A 174 -2.06 -2.50 -20.19
CA ALA A 174 -0.77 -3.14 -20.43
C ALA A 174 -0.85 -4.66 -20.24
N ARG A 175 -1.58 -5.13 -19.21
CA ARG A 175 -1.82 -6.57 -18.97
C ARG A 175 -2.59 -7.19 -20.13
N LEU A 176 -3.70 -6.59 -20.53
CA LEU A 176 -4.54 -7.10 -21.59
C LEU A 176 -3.81 -7.10 -22.95
N GLN A 177 -2.97 -6.10 -23.19
CA GLN A 177 -2.11 -6.03 -24.38
C GLN A 177 -1.09 -7.18 -24.43
N ASP A 178 -0.48 -7.55 -23.31
CA ASP A 178 0.44 -8.69 -23.23
C ASP A 178 -0.30 -10.03 -23.43
N GLU A 179 -1.50 -10.17 -22.85
CA GLU A 179 -2.35 -11.35 -23.04
C GLU A 179 -2.79 -11.49 -24.52
N ASN A 180 -3.20 -10.40 -25.17
CA ASN A 180 -3.55 -10.38 -26.59
C ASN A 180 -2.35 -10.73 -27.47
N ARG A 181 -1.16 -10.19 -27.18
CA ARG A 181 0.05 -10.53 -27.95
C ARG A 181 0.36 -12.02 -27.88
N SER A 182 0.36 -12.58 -26.67
CA SER A 182 0.59 -14.02 -26.45
C SER A 182 -0.49 -14.88 -27.13
N GLY A 183 -1.75 -14.46 -27.07
CA GLY A 183 -2.87 -15.14 -27.74
C GLY A 183 -2.71 -15.14 -29.25
N ARG A 184 -2.30 -14.02 -29.86
CA ARG A 184 -2.08 -13.94 -31.32
C ARG A 184 -0.93 -14.81 -31.82
N GLU A 185 0.12 -15.02 -31.02
CA GLU A 185 1.21 -15.94 -31.37
C GLU A 185 0.73 -17.41 -31.45
N GLU A 186 -0.32 -17.77 -30.72
CA GLU A 186 -0.91 -19.09 -30.69
C GLU A 186 -2.13 -19.23 -31.62
N GLU A 187 -2.68 -18.17 -32.16
CA GLU A 187 -3.95 -18.11 -32.88
C GLU A 187 -3.97 -19.06 -34.08
N ASP A 188 -2.95 -19.02 -34.95
CA ASP A 188 -2.87 -19.86 -36.12
C ASP A 188 -2.81 -21.35 -35.76
N TYR A 189 -2.08 -21.69 -34.70
CA TYR A 189 -2.00 -23.06 -34.19
C TYR A 189 -3.36 -23.52 -33.64
N LEU A 190 -4.01 -22.72 -32.82
CA LEU A 190 -5.33 -23.05 -32.25
C LEU A 190 -6.39 -23.18 -33.33
N ARG A 191 -6.40 -22.31 -34.33
CA ARG A 191 -7.31 -22.34 -35.48
C ARG A 191 -7.13 -23.60 -36.29
N TYR A 192 -5.87 -24.00 -36.56
CA TYR A 192 -5.56 -25.25 -37.26
C TYR A 192 -6.00 -26.49 -36.45
N GLN A 193 -5.76 -26.52 -35.13
CA GLN A 193 -6.17 -27.65 -34.29
C GLN A 193 -7.70 -27.77 -34.19
N LEU A 194 -8.40 -26.64 -34.06
CA LEU A 194 -9.86 -26.60 -34.03
C LEU A 194 -10.45 -27.12 -35.34
N SER A 195 -9.96 -26.63 -36.51
CA SER A 195 -10.42 -27.08 -37.83
C SER A 195 -10.32 -28.60 -38.00
N GLN A 196 -9.22 -29.21 -37.54
CA GLN A 196 -9.05 -30.67 -37.62
C GLN A 196 -10.07 -31.43 -36.76
N LEU A 197 -10.37 -30.95 -35.56
CA LEU A 197 -11.35 -31.61 -34.69
C LEU A 197 -12.79 -31.41 -35.20
N GLU A 198 -13.09 -30.26 -35.83
CA GLU A 198 -14.37 -30.00 -36.46
C GLU A 198 -14.57 -30.82 -37.74
N GLU A 199 -13.57 -30.89 -38.62
CA GLU A 199 -13.60 -31.70 -39.85
C GLU A 199 -13.77 -33.20 -39.55
N ALA A 200 -13.24 -33.65 -38.42
CA ALA A 200 -13.40 -35.04 -37.99
C ALA A 200 -14.85 -35.40 -37.62
N GLN A 201 -15.72 -34.42 -37.35
CA GLN A 201 -17.13 -34.60 -36.98
C GLN A 201 -17.33 -35.69 -35.93
N LEU A 202 -16.58 -35.59 -34.83
CA LEU A 202 -16.59 -36.60 -33.76
C LEU A 202 -17.95 -36.59 -33.03
N LYS A 203 -18.42 -37.79 -32.69
CA LYS A 203 -19.67 -37.98 -31.94
C LYS A 203 -19.39 -38.79 -30.68
N GLU A 204 -20.02 -38.38 -29.57
CA GLU A 204 -19.95 -39.15 -28.33
C GLU A 204 -20.60 -40.52 -28.50
N GLY A 205 -19.91 -41.59 -28.05
CA GLY A 205 -20.36 -42.99 -28.17
C GLY A 205 -20.09 -43.64 -29.51
N GLU A 206 -19.77 -42.91 -30.61
CA GLU A 206 -19.53 -43.48 -31.96
C GLU A 206 -18.32 -44.42 -31.94
N GLN A 207 -17.27 -44.10 -31.22
CA GLN A 207 -16.05 -44.90 -31.16
C GLN A 207 -16.32 -46.27 -30.57
N GLU A 208 -17.01 -46.35 -29.45
CA GLU A 208 -17.33 -47.58 -28.73
C GLU A 208 -18.26 -48.46 -29.58
N GLU A 209 -19.24 -47.87 -30.27
CA GLU A 209 -20.12 -48.57 -31.19
C GLU A 209 -19.33 -49.16 -32.36
N LEU A 210 -18.42 -48.40 -32.96
CA LEU A 210 -17.59 -48.84 -34.07
C LEU A 210 -16.57 -49.92 -33.67
N GLU A 211 -16.02 -49.88 -32.46
CA GLU A 211 -15.12 -50.91 -31.94
C GLU A 211 -15.84 -52.25 -31.79
N VAL A 212 -17.08 -52.26 -31.30
CA VAL A 212 -17.91 -53.47 -31.22
C VAL A 212 -18.28 -53.98 -32.62
N GLU A 213 -18.63 -53.08 -33.54
CA GLU A 213 -18.94 -53.43 -34.93
C GLU A 213 -17.71 -54.02 -35.63
N GLN A 214 -16.52 -53.43 -35.45
CA GLN A 214 -15.27 -53.94 -36.00
C GLN A 214 -14.99 -55.35 -35.54
N GLN A 215 -15.08 -55.64 -34.24
CA GLN A 215 -14.87 -56.97 -33.69
C GLN A 215 -15.83 -58.00 -34.32
N THR A 216 -17.10 -57.65 -34.49
CA THR A 216 -18.10 -58.52 -35.11
C THR A 216 -17.77 -58.80 -36.57
N LEU A 217 -17.45 -57.74 -37.33
CA LEU A 217 -17.12 -57.88 -38.77
C LEU A 217 -15.83 -58.67 -39.03
N GLN A 218 -14.80 -58.52 -38.19
CA GLN A 218 -13.54 -59.23 -38.27
C GLN A 218 -13.70 -60.74 -38.04
N HIS A 219 -14.64 -61.16 -37.17
CA HIS A 219 -14.86 -62.54 -36.81
C HIS A 219 -16.11 -63.18 -37.46
N VAL A 220 -16.73 -62.48 -38.45
CA VAL A 220 -18.01 -62.88 -38.99
C VAL A 220 -17.99 -64.30 -39.60
N GLU A 221 -16.89 -64.73 -40.26
CA GLU A 221 -16.77 -66.06 -40.79
C GLU A 221 -16.65 -67.16 -39.72
N GLU A 222 -15.91 -66.84 -38.61
CA GLU A 222 -15.77 -67.76 -37.47
C GLU A 222 -17.12 -67.88 -36.73
N ILE A 223 -17.79 -66.72 -36.46
CA ILE A 223 -19.11 -66.74 -35.84
C ILE A 223 -20.14 -67.47 -36.64
N LYS A 224 -20.16 -67.32 -38.00
CA LYS A 224 -21.04 -68.08 -38.87
C LYS A 224 -20.75 -69.56 -38.84
N GLY A 225 -19.45 -69.95 -38.81
CA GLY A 225 -19.03 -71.34 -38.69
C GLY A 225 -19.56 -71.97 -37.39
N GLU A 226 -19.39 -71.31 -36.26
CA GLU A 226 -19.88 -71.84 -34.99
C GLU A 226 -21.43 -71.86 -34.92
N LEU A 227 -22.10 -70.82 -35.43
CA LEU A 227 -23.57 -70.81 -35.50
C LEU A 227 -24.09 -71.96 -36.42
N ALA A 228 -23.42 -72.24 -37.53
CA ALA A 228 -23.79 -73.34 -38.39
C ALA A 228 -23.64 -74.73 -37.69
N VAL A 229 -22.60 -74.89 -36.85
CA VAL A 229 -22.44 -76.11 -36.04
C VAL A 229 -23.57 -76.20 -35.01
N ILE A 230 -23.92 -75.08 -34.33
CA ILE A 230 -25.01 -75.04 -33.37
C ILE A 230 -26.36 -75.33 -34.06
N GLN A 231 -26.58 -74.78 -35.23
CA GLN A 231 -27.76 -75.02 -36.06
C GLN A 231 -27.87 -76.51 -36.40
N GLY A 232 -26.75 -77.14 -36.79
CA GLY A 232 -26.70 -78.61 -37.02
C GLY A 232 -27.17 -79.42 -35.80
N TYR A 233 -26.67 -79.04 -34.58
CA TYR A 233 -27.11 -79.70 -33.33
C TYR A 233 -28.59 -79.50 -33.01
N LEU A 234 -29.17 -78.37 -33.43
CA LEU A 234 -30.56 -78.07 -33.14
C LEU A 234 -31.53 -78.70 -34.19
N HIS A 235 -31.18 -78.62 -35.49
CA HIS A 235 -32.12 -78.89 -36.60
C HIS A 235 -31.91 -80.16 -37.39
N GLU A 236 -30.71 -80.83 -37.31
CA GLU A 236 -30.45 -81.99 -38.13
C GLU A 236 -31.48 -83.12 -37.99
N GLU A 237 -32.03 -83.60 -39.08
CA GLU A 237 -33.22 -84.47 -39.08
C GLU A 237 -33.10 -85.68 -38.19
N GLU A 238 -31.91 -86.32 -38.16
CA GLU A 238 -31.71 -87.57 -37.42
C GLU A 238 -31.10 -87.38 -36.04
N THR A 239 -30.33 -86.36 -35.86
CA THR A 239 -29.51 -86.11 -34.64
C THR A 239 -29.79 -84.81 -33.91
N GLY A 240 -30.61 -83.95 -34.50
CA GLY A 240 -30.92 -82.62 -33.92
C GLY A 240 -31.85 -82.73 -32.73
N VAL A 241 -31.58 -81.87 -31.75
CA VAL A 241 -32.32 -81.87 -30.47
C VAL A 241 -33.81 -81.59 -30.70
N VAL A 242 -34.18 -80.65 -31.56
CA VAL A 242 -35.57 -80.26 -31.81
C VAL A 242 -36.34 -81.38 -32.48
N PRO A 243 -35.89 -82.01 -33.58
CA PRO A 243 -36.54 -83.19 -34.15
C PRO A 243 -36.65 -84.39 -33.20
N LEU A 244 -35.56 -84.71 -32.46
CA LEU A 244 -35.59 -85.77 -31.45
C LEU A 244 -36.57 -85.53 -30.33
N LEU A 245 -36.63 -84.28 -29.82
CA LEU A 245 -37.57 -83.89 -28.76
C LEU A 245 -39.00 -84.00 -29.29
N ASN A 246 -39.27 -83.55 -30.53
CA ASN A 246 -40.59 -83.66 -31.16
C ASN A 246 -41.00 -85.11 -31.35
N ALA A 247 -40.08 -85.99 -31.75
CA ALA A 247 -40.34 -87.42 -31.86
C ALA A 247 -40.65 -88.07 -30.50
N ALA A 248 -39.87 -87.69 -29.47
CA ALA A 248 -40.11 -88.13 -28.08
C ALA A 248 -41.52 -87.65 -27.62
N LEU A 249 -41.82 -86.37 -27.79
CA LEU A 249 -43.11 -85.78 -27.45
C LEU A 249 -44.30 -86.53 -28.14
N SER A 250 -44.17 -86.80 -29.44
CA SER A 250 -45.16 -87.56 -30.20
C SER A 250 -45.40 -88.96 -29.62
N LYS A 251 -44.36 -89.68 -29.28
CA LYS A 251 -44.47 -90.97 -28.62
C LYS A 251 -45.07 -90.88 -27.23
N MET A 252 -44.68 -89.96 -26.45
CA MET A 252 -45.22 -89.75 -25.12
C MET A 252 -46.70 -89.30 -25.14
N LYS A 253 -47.12 -88.46 -26.08
CA LYS A 253 -48.54 -88.09 -26.31
C LYS A 253 -49.37 -89.33 -26.73
N SER A 254 -48.79 -90.25 -27.43
CA SER A 254 -49.47 -91.52 -27.78
C SER A 254 -49.58 -92.44 -26.56
N LEU A 255 -48.55 -92.53 -25.72
CA LEU A 255 -48.51 -93.30 -24.48
C LEU A 255 -49.43 -92.77 -23.42
N SER A 256 -49.51 -91.48 -23.27
CA SER A 256 -50.39 -90.76 -22.33
C SER A 256 -51.85 -91.17 -22.46
N ARG A 257 -52.31 -91.54 -23.68
CA ARG A 257 -53.66 -92.05 -23.88
C ARG A 257 -53.90 -93.41 -23.23
N LEU A 258 -52.81 -94.16 -22.96
CA LEU A 258 -52.86 -95.48 -22.36
C LEU A 258 -52.41 -95.47 -20.88
N TYR A 259 -51.57 -94.50 -20.51
CA TYR A 259 -51.01 -94.36 -19.17
C TYR A 259 -50.99 -92.90 -18.73
N PRO A 260 -52.10 -92.43 -18.12
CA PRO A 260 -52.26 -91.02 -17.81
C PRO A 260 -51.26 -90.46 -16.79
N GLU A 261 -50.58 -91.25 -15.98
CA GLU A 261 -49.57 -90.82 -14.99
C GLU A 261 -48.40 -90.04 -15.59
N ILE A 262 -48.21 -90.11 -16.92
CA ILE A 262 -47.15 -89.37 -17.60
C ILE A 262 -47.54 -87.98 -18.12
N ASP A 263 -48.82 -87.56 -17.98
CA ASP A 263 -49.35 -86.32 -18.55
C ASP A 263 -48.51 -85.10 -18.10
N GLU A 264 -48.07 -85.06 -16.85
CA GLU A 264 -47.18 -83.99 -16.31
C GLU A 264 -45.86 -83.95 -17.07
N LEU A 265 -45.26 -85.10 -17.34
CA LEU A 265 -44.02 -85.21 -18.10
C LEU A 265 -44.24 -84.82 -19.59
N VAL A 266 -45.37 -85.11 -20.15
CA VAL A 266 -45.75 -84.65 -21.52
C VAL A 266 -45.79 -83.14 -21.56
N GLY A 267 -46.42 -82.49 -20.61
CA GLY A 267 -46.48 -81.00 -20.51
C GLY A 267 -45.11 -80.37 -20.38
N ARG A 268 -44.24 -80.95 -19.61
CA ARG A 268 -42.84 -80.50 -19.45
C ARG A 268 -42.06 -80.56 -20.74
N ILE A 269 -42.06 -81.73 -21.38
CA ILE A 269 -41.36 -81.95 -22.68
C ILE A 269 -41.93 -81.09 -23.78
N GLU A 270 -43.25 -80.80 -23.77
CA GLU A 270 -43.89 -79.91 -24.72
C GLU A 270 -43.42 -78.45 -24.51
N SER A 271 -43.29 -78.03 -23.28
CA SER A 271 -42.70 -76.67 -22.95
C SER A 271 -41.25 -76.60 -23.41
N ASP A 272 -40.39 -77.58 -23.06
CA ASP A 272 -39.01 -77.63 -23.47
C ASP A 272 -38.83 -77.64 -25.00
N TYR A 273 -39.73 -78.35 -25.73
CA TYR A 273 -39.74 -78.34 -27.21
C TYR A 273 -40.08 -76.96 -27.80
N ILE A 274 -41.06 -76.23 -27.21
CA ILE A 274 -41.43 -74.89 -27.68
C ILE A 274 -40.23 -73.95 -27.45
N ASP A 275 -39.66 -73.96 -26.23
CA ASP A 275 -38.54 -73.12 -25.87
C ASP A 275 -37.29 -73.39 -26.74
N LEU A 276 -36.91 -74.67 -26.98
CA LEU A 276 -35.80 -75.03 -27.85
C LEU A 276 -36.03 -74.66 -29.30
N LYS A 277 -37.27 -74.78 -29.79
CA LYS A 277 -37.65 -74.35 -31.13
C LYS A 277 -37.53 -72.84 -31.34
N ASP A 278 -37.85 -72.07 -30.33
CA ASP A 278 -37.70 -70.63 -30.35
C ASP A 278 -36.20 -70.22 -30.31
N ILE A 279 -35.40 -70.88 -29.46
CA ILE A 279 -33.96 -70.70 -29.44
C ILE A 279 -33.35 -71.03 -30.81
N ALA A 280 -33.76 -72.16 -31.45
CA ALA A 280 -33.28 -72.55 -32.75
C ALA A 280 -33.60 -71.51 -33.84
N SER A 281 -34.83 -70.99 -33.83
CA SER A 281 -35.23 -69.89 -34.72
C SER A 281 -34.42 -68.59 -34.47
N SER A 282 -34.06 -68.33 -33.23
CA SER A 282 -33.22 -67.18 -32.89
C SER A 282 -31.80 -67.32 -33.39
N VAL A 283 -31.22 -68.56 -33.35
CA VAL A 283 -29.93 -68.89 -33.93
C VAL A 283 -29.95 -68.74 -35.47
N ASP A 284 -30.98 -69.20 -36.12
CA ASP A 284 -31.17 -69.06 -37.58
C ASP A 284 -31.21 -67.59 -37.97
N HIS A 285 -32.00 -66.80 -37.24
CA HIS A 285 -32.08 -65.36 -37.49
C HIS A 285 -30.74 -64.64 -37.25
N SER A 286 -30.00 -65.04 -36.23
CA SER A 286 -28.66 -64.50 -35.97
C SER A 286 -27.68 -64.83 -37.10
N GLN A 287 -27.71 -66.01 -37.61
CA GLN A 287 -26.86 -66.43 -38.73
C GLN A 287 -27.20 -65.71 -40.05
N ASP A 288 -28.49 -65.51 -40.34
CA ASP A 288 -28.97 -64.81 -41.53
C ASP A 288 -28.68 -63.27 -41.45
N SER A 289 -28.66 -62.68 -40.27
CA SER A 289 -28.36 -61.26 -40.04
C SER A 289 -26.89 -60.90 -40.25
N LEU A 290 -25.98 -61.88 -40.12
CA LEU A 290 -24.56 -61.68 -40.34
C LEU A 290 -24.24 -61.69 -41.85
N SER A 291 -23.73 -60.55 -42.37
CA SER A 291 -23.22 -60.48 -43.76
C SER A 291 -21.72 -60.16 -43.72
N VAL A 292 -20.98 -60.82 -44.63
CA VAL A 292 -19.59 -60.44 -44.89
C VAL A 292 -19.62 -59.18 -45.74
N ASP A 293 -19.28 -58.02 -45.15
CA ASP A 293 -19.23 -56.73 -45.82
C ASP A 293 -17.83 -56.09 -45.68
N PRO A 294 -16.90 -56.41 -46.63
CA PRO A 294 -15.54 -55.86 -46.58
C PRO A 294 -15.48 -54.34 -46.73
N ASP A 295 -16.40 -53.78 -47.48
CA ASP A 295 -16.43 -52.30 -47.67
C ASP A 295 -16.83 -51.59 -46.36
N ARG A 296 -17.78 -52.20 -45.64
CA ARG A 296 -18.17 -51.67 -44.31
C ARG A 296 -17.06 -51.81 -43.28
N LEU A 297 -16.35 -52.96 -43.25
CA LEU A 297 -15.21 -53.15 -42.36
C LEU A 297 -14.12 -52.13 -42.66
N SER A 298 -13.76 -51.93 -43.92
CA SER A 298 -12.76 -50.93 -44.31
C SER A 298 -13.20 -49.47 -43.90
N TRP A 299 -14.47 -49.16 -44.03
CA TRP A 299 -15.00 -47.85 -43.58
C TRP A 299 -14.90 -47.70 -42.06
N VAL A 300 -15.27 -48.71 -41.27
CA VAL A 300 -15.18 -48.72 -39.81
C VAL A 300 -13.72 -48.53 -39.37
N GLU A 301 -12.79 -49.26 -39.97
CA GLU A 301 -11.35 -49.18 -39.68
C GLU A 301 -10.83 -47.75 -39.95
N ASN A 302 -11.12 -47.20 -41.12
CA ASN A 302 -10.71 -45.85 -41.47
C ASN A 302 -11.33 -44.79 -40.51
N ARG A 303 -12.57 -45.01 -40.08
CA ARG A 303 -13.23 -44.10 -39.12
C ARG A 303 -12.60 -44.19 -37.74
N LEU A 304 -12.29 -45.36 -37.23
CA LEU A 304 -11.58 -45.59 -35.97
C LEU A 304 -10.15 -45.02 -36.01
N ASP A 305 -9.45 -45.14 -37.13
CA ASP A 305 -8.12 -44.55 -37.30
C ASP A 305 -8.12 -43.04 -37.13
N ILE A 306 -9.20 -42.35 -37.52
CA ILE A 306 -9.37 -40.92 -37.26
C ILE A 306 -9.42 -40.64 -35.77
N TYR A 307 -10.22 -41.40 -34.99
CA TYR A 307 -10.31 -41.28 -33.55
C TYR A 307 -8.96 -41.53 -32.88
N TYR A 308 -8.30 -42.63 -33.16
CA TYR A 308 -7.02 -42.99 -32.55
C TYR A 308 -5.90 -42.02 -32.93
N SER A 309 -5.83 -41.56 -34.17
CA SER A 309 -4.83 -40.58 -34.59
C SER A 309 -5.01 -39.24 -33.89
N LEU A 310 -6.25 -38.77 -33.69
CA LEU A 310 -6.55 -37.55 -32.96
C LEU A 310 -6.26 -37.72 -31.46
N GLN A 311 -6.65 -38.86 -30.87
CA GLN A 311 -6.35 -39.15 -29.45
C GLN A 311 -4.84 -39.19 -29.20
N GLN A 312 -4.08 -39.85 -30.06
CA GLN A 312 -2.62 -39.89 -29.96
C GLN A 312 -1.98 -38.50 -30.12
N LYS A 313 -2.43 -37.75 -31.12
CA LYS A 313 -1.92 -36.40 -31.38
C LYS A 313 -2.14 -35.48 -30.21
N HIS A 314 -3.32 -35.50 -29.61
CA HIS A 314 -3.71 -34.63 -28.51
C HIS A 314 -3.41 -35.22 -27.13
N ARG A 315 -2.88 -36.46 -27.05
CA ARG A 315 -2.55 -37.17 -25.80
C ARG A 315 -3.74 -37.34 -24.87
N VAL A 316 -4.88 -37.64 -25.43
CA VAL A 316 -6.12 -37.92 -24.71
C VAL A 316 -6.56 -39.33 -24.96
N SER A 317 -7.42 -39.91 -24.14
CA SER A 317 -7.79 -41.32 -24.17
C SER A 317 -9.23 -41.57 -24.62
N THR A 318 -10.07 -40.54 -24.61
CA THR A 318 -11.49 -40.69 -24.89
C THR A 318 -12.00 -39.65 -25.89
N THR A 319 -13.12 -39.98 -26.56
CA THR A 319 -13.83 -39.08 -27.48
C THR A 319 -14.37 -37.85 -26.72
N VAL A 320 -14.81 -38.00 -25.46
CA VAL A 320 -15.30 -36.91 -24.62
C VAL A 320 -14.19 -35.89 -24.36
N GLU A 321 -12.95 -36.36 -24.12
CA GLU A 321 -11.80 -35.46 -23.94
C GLU A 321 -11.45 -34.70 -25.23
N LEU A 322 -11.58 -35.35 -26.42
CA LEU A 322 -11.39 -34.67 -27.72
C LEU A 322 -12.43 -33.56 -27.94
N LEU A 323 -13.69 -33.83 -27.61
CA LEU A 323 -14.77 -32.82 -27.71
C LEU A 323 -14.57 -31.66 -26.73
N ALA A 324 -14.18 -31.94 -25.49
CA ALA A 324 -13.84 -30.92 -24.51
C ALA A 324 -12.64 -30.06 -24.96
N LEU A 325 -11.66 -30.68 -25.60
CA LEU A 325 -10.50 -29.97 -26.16
C LEU A 325 -10.90 -29.07 -27.34
N ARG A 326 -11.78 -29.55 -28.26
CA ARG A 326 -12.37 -28.74 -29.33
C ARG A 326 -13.04 -27.47 -28.76
N ASP A 327 -13.90 -27.65 -27.77
CA ASP A 327 -14.63 -26.53 -27.13
C ASP A 327 -13.67 -25.57 -26.45
N SER A 328 -12.63 -26.06 -25.78
CA SER A 328 -11.57 -25.22 -25.17
C SER A 328 -10.80 -24.41 -26.23
N PHE A 329 -10.51 -24.94 -27.41
CA PHE A 329 -9.86 -24.20 -28.50
C PHE A 329 -10.80 -23.12 -29.08
N ALA A 330 -12.08 -23.42 -29.24
CA ALA A 330 -13.08 -22.46 -29.68
C ALA A 330 -13.23 -21.30 -28.69
N ASP A 331 -13.28 -21.58 -27.39
CA ASP A 331 -13.35 -20.57 -26.34
C ASP A 331 -12.11 -19.66 -26.32
N LYS A 332 -10.91 -20.24 -26.49
CA LYS A 332 -9.67 -19.46 -26.56
C LYS A 332 -9.64 -18.53 -27.78
N LEU A 333 -10.05 -19.00 -28.93
CA LEU A 333 -10.13 -18.18 -30.16
C LEU A 333 -11.13 -17.03 -30.02
N THR A 334 -12.31 -17.32 -29.45
CA THR A 334 -13.32 -16.29 -29.16
C THR A 334 -12.78 -15.22 -28.20
N ARG A 335 -11.98 -15.61 -27.20
CA ARG A 335 -11.31 -14.66 -26.33
C ARG A 335 -10.31 -13.78 -27.07
N ILE A 336 -9.50 -14.36 -27.96
CA ILE A 336 -8.52 -13.60 -28.76
C ILE A 336 -9.23 -12.57 -29.64
N GLU A 337 -10.34 -12.92 -30.26
CA GLU A 337 -11.14 -12.01 -31.10
C GLU A 337 -11.74 -10.83 -30.27
N ASN A 338 -12.13 -11.08 -29.02
CA ASN A 338 -12.71 -10.04 -28.14
C ASN A 338 -11.67 -9.07 -27.56
N TYR A 339 -10.37 -9.44 -27.50
CA TYR A 339 -9.33 -8.57 -26.94
C TYR A 339 -9.20 -7.22 -27.65
N ASP A 340 -9.38 -7.14 -28.96
CA ASP A 340 -9.27 -5.91 -29.71
C ASP A 340 -10.39 -4.93 -29.36
N GLU A 341 -11.58 -5.41 -29.11
CA GLU A 341 -12.72 -4.59 -28.68
C GLU A 341 -12.53 -4.09 -27.24
N GLU A 342 -12.11 -4.98 -26.33
CA GLU A 342 -11.82 -4.61 -24.94
C GLU A 342 -10.66 -3.59 -24.83
N LEU A 343 -9.57 -3.79 -25.59
CA LEU A 343 -8.45 -2.84 -25.65
C LEU A 343 -8.88 -1.47 -26.21
N SER A 344 -9.75 -1.45 -27.22
CA SER A 344 -10.29 -0.22 -27.78
C SER A 344 -11.15 0.54 -26.74
N GLU A 345 -11.98 -0.17 -26.00
CA GLU A 345 -12.81 0.41 -24.95
C GLU A 345 -11.96 0.94 -23.78
N LEU A 346 -10.97 0.17 -23.31
CA LEU A 346 -10.03 0.58 -22.28
C LEU A 346 -9.24 1.82 -22.70
N ARG A 347 -8.76 1.87 -23.92
CA ARG A 347 -8.06 3.04 -24.46
C ARG A 347 -8.93 4.29 -24.41
N ARG A 348 -10.20 4.18 -24.76
CA ARG A 348 -11.14 5.30 -24.66
C ARG A 348 -11.35 5.76 -23.21
N LYS A 349 -11.46 4.81 -22.27
CA LYS A 349 -11.55 5.13 -20.84
C LYS A 349 -10.29 5.86 -20.35
N ILE A 350 -9.11 5.41 -20.77
CA ILE A 350 -7.82 6.05 -20.45
C ILE A 350 -7.78 7.48 -20.96
N GLU A 351 -8.16 7.73 -22.20
CA GLU A 351 -8.17 9.09 -22.79
C GLU A 351 -9.12 10.04 -22.04
N VAL A 352 -10.27 9.56 -21.62
CA VAL A 352 -11.21 10.35 -20.81
C VAL A 352 -10.63 10.68 -19.45
N GLN A 353 -10.03 9.68 -18.80
CA GLN A 353 -9.44 9.83 -17.47
C GLN A 353 -8.20 10.73 -17.49
N GLU A 354 -7.35 10.63 -18.50
CA GLU A 354 -6.20 11.49 -18.72
C GLU A 354 -6.59 12.97 -18.85
N ARG A 355 -7.67 13.26 -19.57
CA ARG A 355 -8.20 14.63 -19.67
C ARG A 355 -8.61 15.17 -18.32
N ARG A 356 -9.31 14.36 -17.48
CA ARG A 356 -9.71 14.76 -16.13
C ARG A 356 -8.50 15.06 -15.24
N VAL A 357 -7.49 14.18 -15.28
CA VAL A 357 -6.23 14.38 -14.57
C VAL A 357 -5.54 15.65 -15.02
N SER A 358 -5.44 15.89 -16.33
CA SER A 358 -4.84 17.09 -16.91
C SER A 358 -5.57 18.39 -16.51
N GLU A 359 -6.90 18.37 -16.46
CA GLU A 359 -7.68 19.52 -16.00
C GLU A 359 -7.40 19.84 -14.52
N LEU A 360 -7.29 18.81 -13.67
CA LEU A 360 -6.97 18.98 -12.25
C LEU A 360 -5.54 19.49 -12.06
N VAL A 361 -4.58 18.98 -12.83
CA VAL A 361 -3.20 19.50 -12.86
C VAL A 361 -3.19 20.99 -13.23
N GLY A 362 -3.94 21.39 -14.25
CA GLY A 362 -4.03 22.80 -14.64
C GLY A 362 -4.58 23.70 -13.53
N LYS A 363 -5.59 23.23 -12.80
CA LYS A 363 -6.15 23.93 -11.62
C LYS A 363 -5.13 24.03 -10.50
N LEU A 364 -4.46 22.91 -10.13
CA LEU A 364 -3.42 22.87 -9.10
C LEU A 364 -2.30 23.86 -9.44
N SER A 365 -1.77 23.81 -10.66
CA SER A 365 -0.72 24.73 -11.13
C SER A 365 -1.13 26.19 -11.03
N SER A 366 -2.38 26.52 -11.37
CA SER A 366 -2.89 27.89 -11.28
C SER A 366 -2.91 28.41 -9.84
N GLU A 367 -3.45 27.60 -8.90
CA GLU A 367 -3.52 27.99 -7.50
C GLU A 367 -2.12 28.05 -6.86
N ARG A 368 -1.24 27.12 -7.19
CA ARG A 368 0.16 27.12 -6.78
C ARG A 368 0.91 28.38 -7.22
N ARG A 369 0.73 28.85 -8.45
CA ARG A 369 1.35 30.09 -8.94
C ARG A 369 0.87 31.31 -8.16
N LYS A 370 -0.43 31.41 -7.90
CA LYS A 370 -0.98 32.52 -7.07
C LYS A 370 -0.37 32.50 -5.65
N ALA A 371 -0.32 31.31 -5.04
CA ALA A 371 0.27 31.14 -3.72
C ALA A 371 1.77 31.46 -3.72
N ALA A 372 2.52 31.00 -4.73
CA ALA A 372 3.94 31.28 -4.89
C ALA A 372 4.24 32.79 -4.95
N ASP A 373 3.47 33.54 -5.74
CA ASP A 373 3.58 35.00 -5.81
C ASP A 373 3.27 35.66 -4.46
N GLN A 374 2.25 35.19 -3.76
CA GLN A 374 1.88 35.72 -2.43
C GLN A 374 2.96 35.42 -1.41
N ILE A 375 3.47 34.19 -1.36
CA ILE A 375 4.56 33.78 -0.46
C ILE A 375 5.80 34.63 -0.74
N SER A 376 6.20 34.76 -1.99
CA SER A 376 7.40 35.51 -2.39
C SER A 376 7.35 36.97 -1.93
N ARG A 377 6.21 37.66 -2.13
CA ARG A 377 6.00 39.04 -1.72
C ARG A 377 6.01 39.17 -0.18
N THR A 378 5.18 38.36 0.49
CA THR A 378 5.00 38.44 1.96
C THR A 378 6.29 38.09 2.68
N LEU A 379 7.00 37.04 2.23
CA LEU A 379 8.25 36.62 2.83
C LEU A 379 9.34 37.67 2.67
N THR A 380 9.47 38.26 1.47
CA THR A 380 10.42 39.35 1.21
C THR A 380 10.19 40.55 2.16
N GLU A 381 8.94 40.93 2.39
CA GLU A 381 8.63 42.04 3.34
C GLU A 381 8.94 41.67 4.80
N ARG A 382 8.62 40.43 5.22
CA ARG A 382 8.84 39.95 6.60
C ARG A 382 10.32 39.83 6.97
N VAL A 383 11.20 39.52 6.01
CA VAL A 383 12.63 39.34 6.29
C VAL A 383 13.46 40.62 6.24
N LYS A 384 12.97 41.71 5.58
CA LYS A 384 13.66 43.00 5.55
C LYS A 384 14.06 43.52 6.94
N PRO A 385 13.16 43.56 7.93
CA PRO A 385 13.48 44.03 9.27
C PRO A 385 14.40 43.05 10.03
N LEU A 386 14.61 41.84 9.58
CA LEU A 386 15.52 40.84 10.16
C LEU A 386 16.98 40.99 9.70
N GLY A 387 17.38 42.18 9.22
CA GLY A 387 18.73 42.44 8.75
C GLY A 387 19.01 41.98 7.31
N MET A 388 17.98 41.76 6.51
CA MET A 388 18.10 41.36 5.12
C MET A 388 17.35 42.33 4.17
N PRO A 389 17.71 43.62 4.11
CA PRO A 389 16.94 44.65 3.40
C PRO A 389 16.94 44.46 1.88
N ASN A 390 17.93 43.73 1.34
CA ASN A 390 18.14 43.53 -0.08
C ASN A 390 17.77 42.11 -0.54
N LEU A 391 17.16 41.30 0.33
CA LEU A 391 16.76 39.94 0.03
C LEU A 391 15.77 39.93 -1.15
N ARG A 392 16.03 39.00 -2.06
CA ARG A 392 15.07 38.59 -3.10
C ARG A 392 14.76 37.13 -2.90
N PHE A 393 13.47 36.80 -2.88
CA PHE A 393 12.98 35.43 -2.81
C PHE A 393 11.95 35.21 -3.90
N GLU A 394 12.10 34.13 -4.64
CA GLU A 394 11.22 33.76 -5.74
C GLU A 394 10.94 32.26 -5.71
N ILE A 395 9.73 31.88 -6.03
CA ILE A 395 9.33 30.48 -6.16
C ILE A 395 9.14 30.20 -7.65
N GLU A 396 10.06 29.44 -8.21
CA GLU A 396 9.99 28.97 -9.59
C GLU A 396 9.08 27.74 -9.66
N ILE A 397 8.08 27.78 -10.56
CA ILE A 397 7.19 26.65 -10.87
C ILE A 397 7.36 26.29 -12.34
N SER A 398 7.89 25.11 -12.60
CA SER A 398 8.08 24.55 -13.93
C SER A 398 7.33 23.23 -14.11
N PRO A 399 6.86 22.90 -15.32
CA PRO A 399 6.14 21.67 -15.55
C PRO A 399 7.08 20.46 -15.47
N ARG A 400 6.60 19.36 -14.91
CA ARG A 400 7.24 18.04 -14.95
C ARG A 400 7.02 17.39 -16.31
N GLN A 401 7.91 16.51 -16.71
CA GLN A 401 7.75 15.69 -17.91
C GLN A 401 6.61 14.67 -17.79
N GLN A 402 6.40 14.14 -16.59
CA GLN A 402 5.34 13.20 -16.25
C GLN A 402 4.67 13.61 -14.94
N TYR A 403 3.38 13.39 -14.85
CA TYR A 403 2.63 13.62 -13.62
C TYR A 403 3.04 12.61 -12.55
N ASP A 404 3.05 13.05 -11.28
CA ASP A 404 3.21 12.19 -10.14
C ASP A 404 2.00 12.31 -9.18
N GLU A 405 2.04 11.62 -8.04
CA GLU A 405 0.97 11.67 -7.02
C GLU A 405 0.70 13.08 -6.47
N ASN A 406 1.60 14.03 -6.71
CA ASN A 406 1.51 15.41 -6.25
C ASN A 406 1.19 16.42 -7.37
N GLY A 407 0.98 15.95 -8.59
CA GLY A 407 0.62 16.79 -9.73
C GLY A 407 1.68 16.89 -10.82
N GLY A 408 1.62 17.98 -11.58
CA GLY A 408 2.49 18.22 -12.75
C GLY A 408 3.54 19.30 -12.54
N ASP A 409 3.75 19.80 -11.30
CA ASP A 409 4.64 20.93 -11.03
C ASP A 409 5.93 20.50 -10.34
N LEU A 410 7.04 21.07 -10.78
CA LEU A 410 8.31 21.08 -10.07
C LEU A 410 8.49 22.47 -9.45
N ILE A 411 8.62 22.52 -8.13
CA ILE A 411 8.76 23.76 -7.36
C ILE A 411 10.19 23.90 -6.88
N ARG A 412 10.77 25.10 -7.04
CA ARG A 412 12.08 25.46 -6.55
C ARG A 412 12.06 26.81 -5.86
N PHE A 413 12.61 26.85 -4.64
CA PHE A 413 12.81 28.10 -3.89
C PHE A 413 14.13 28.69 -4.29
N LEU A 414 14.09 29.87 -4.85
CA LEU A 414 15.24 30.66 -5.27
C LEU A 414 15.44 31.85 -4.33
N PHE A 415 16.66 32.10 -3.97
CA PHE A 415 17.01 33.10 -2.97
C PHE A 415 18.27 33.87 -3.37
N SER A 416 18.31 35.14 -3.03
CA SER A 416 19.51 35.97 -3.09
C SER A 416 19.50 36.97 -1.95
N ALA A 417 20.55 36.99 -1.13
CA ALA A 417 20.71 37.92 0.00
C ALA A 417 21.10 39.34 -0.45
N ASN A 418 21.74 39.49 -1.61
CA ASN A 418 22.35 40.73 -2.08
C ASN A 418 21.82 41.14 -3.46
N LYS A 419 21.75 42.47 -3.72
CA LYS A 419 21.25 43.01 -4.98
C LYS A 419 21.98 42.54 -6.23
N ASN A 420 23.30 42.28 -6.11
CA ASN A 420 24.19 42.00 -7.23
C ASN A 420 24.45 40.50 -7.43
N GLN A 421 23.82 39.63 -6.66
CA GLN A 421 23.96 38.18 -6.83
C GLN A 421 22.75 37.63 -7.59
N PRO A 422 22.96 36.63 -8.47
CA PRO A 422 21.84 35.94 -9.09
C PRO A 422 20.99 35.20 -8.05
N LEU A 423 19.76 34.91 -8.39
CA LEU A 423 18.92 33.99 -7.63
C LEU A 423 19.53 32.59 -7.75
N GLN A 424 19.73 31.93 -6.63
CA GLN A 424 20.28 30.58 -6.52
C GLN A 424 19.35 29.71 -5.72
N SER A 425 19.44 28.39 -5.88
CA SER A 425 18.72 27.47 -5.01
C SER A 425 19.13 27.69 -3.55
N VAL A 426 18.15 27.64 -2.65
CA VAL A 426 18.42 27.78 -1.20
C VAL A 426 19.48 26.76 -0.72
N SER A 427 19.60 25.62 -1.37
CA SER A 427 20.62 24.59 -1.10
C SER A 427 22.07 25.04 -1.35
N GLU A 428 22.29 26.05 -2.20
CA GLU A 428 23.61 26.54 -2.62
C GLU A 428 24.09 27.73 -1.79
N VAL A 429 23.25 28.27 -0.92
CA VAL A 429 23.57 29.47 -0.14
C VAL A 429 24.28 29.10 1.17
N ALA A 430 25.47 29.64 1.40
CA ALA A 430 26.37 29.25 2.48
C ALA A 430 26.11 29.88 3.85
N SER A 431 25.22 30.88 4.00
CA SER A 431 25.03 31.60 5.29
C SER A 431 23.94 30.97 6.15
N GLY A 432 24.34 30.21 7.18
CA GLY A 432 23.42 29.56 8.11
C GLY A 432 22.46 30.52 8.83
N GLY A 433 22.94 31.72 9.24
CA GLY A 433 22.11 32.70 9.94
C GLY A 433 21.02 33.34 9.05
N GLU A 434 21.32 33.60 7.75
CA GLU A 434 20.33 34.13 6.80
C GLU A 434 19.24 33.12 6.51
N ILE A 435 19.64 31.86 6.29
CA ILE A 435 18.69 30.76 6.06
C ILE A 435 17.81 30.51 7.28
N SER A 436 18.35 30.57 8.51
CA SER A 436 17.57 30.41 9.74
C SER A 436 16.49 31.52 9.90
N ARG A 437 16.84 32.78 9.59
CA ARG A 437 15.87 33.89 9.62
C ARG A 437 14.81 33.79 8.52
N LEU A 438 15.21 33.36 7.32
CA LEU A 438 14.30 33.07 6.24
C LEU A 438 13.33 31.95 6.61
N MET A 439 13.85 30.85 7.18
CA MET A 439 13.04 29.70 7.62
C MET A 439 12.08 30.09 8.76
N LEU A 440 12.51 30.87 9.75
CA LEU A 440 11.64 31.40 10.81
C LEU A 440 10.48 32.20 10.19
N SER A 441 10.78 33.10 9.26
CA SER A 441 9.77 33.92 8.58
C SER A 441 8.81 33.11 7.73
N LEU A 442 9.32 32.07 7.04
CA LEU A 442 8.51 31.14 6.26
C LEU A 442 7.60 30.30 7.16
N LYS A 443 8.14 29.72 8.23
CA LYS A 443 7.35 28.95 9.20
C LYS A 443 6.27 29.81 9.86
N ALA A 444 6.57 31.07 10.19
CA ALA A 444 5.57 31.99 10.70
C ALA A 444 4.46 32.30 9.68
N LEU A 445 4.81 32.40 8.40
CA LEU A 445 3.83 32.61 7.33
C LEU A 445 2.86 31.44 7.19
N ILE A 446 3.37 30.22 7.29
CA ILE A 446 2.55 28.99 7.10
C ILE A 446 1.95 28.47 8.42
N ALA A 447 2.33 29.02 9.57
CA ALA A 447 1.91 28.56 10.89
C ALA A 447 0.39 28.45 11.05
N HIS A 448 -0.35 29.45 10.57
CA HIS A 448 -1.82 29.46 10.62
C HIS A 448 -2.47 28.39 9.72
N ALA A 449 -1.79 27.99 8.64
CA ALA A 449 -2.33 27.04 7.66
C ALA A 449 -1.90 25.59 7.94
N MET A 450 -0.77 25.38 8.62
CA MET A 450 -0.22 24.03 8.85
C MET A 450 -0.85 23.29 10.04
N ALA A 451 -1.60 23.95 10.90
CA ALA A 451 -2.24 23.34 12.09
C ALA A 451 -1.29 22.46 12.94
N LEU A 452 0.03 22.79 12.97
CA LEU A 452 1.01 22.06 13.78
C LEU A 452 0.80 22.37 15.28
N PRO A 453 0.77 21.34 16.15
CA PRO A 453 0.57 21.54 17.57
C PRO A 453 1.69 22.31 18.27
N SER A 454 2.95 22.01 17.93
CA SER A 454 4.12 22.55 18.62
C SER A 454 5.30 22.74 17.67
N ILE A 455 6.07 23.80 17.92
CA ILE A 455 7.35 24.02 17.25
C ILE A 455 8.43 24.31 18.28
N VAL A 456 9.60 23.72 18.07
CA VAL A 456 10.80 23.95 18.91
C VAL A 456 11.87 24.63 18.06
N PHE A 457 12.33 25.80 18.49
CA PHE A 457 13.44 26.53 17.88
C PHE A 457 14.73 26.32 18.70
N ASP A 458 15.76 25.77 18.07
CA ASP A 458 17.05 25.55 18.69
C ASP A 458 18.10 26.52 18.14
N GLU A 459 18.52 27.47 18.98
CA GLU A 459 19.59 28.43 18.69
C GLU A 459 19.46 29.11 17.31
N VAL A 460 18.23 29.39 16.86
CA VAL A 460 17.97 30.13 15.60
C VAL A 460 18.43 31.57 15.65
N ASP A 461 18.73 32.08 16.84
CA ASP A 461 19.22 33.40 17.15
C ASP A 461 20.76 33.51 17.12
N THR A 462 21.47 32.46 16.67
CA THR A 462 22.94 32.46 16.55
C THR A 462 23.40 33.51 15.54
N GLY A 463 24.35 34.35 15.91
CA GLY A 463 24.92 35.40 15.04
C GLY A 463 24.07 36.65 14.86
N VAL A 464 23.02 36.81 15.64
CA VAL A 464 22.20 38.01 15.67
C VAL A 464 22.31 38.72 17.03
N SER A 465 22.02 40.01 17.07
CA SER A 465 22.06 40.79 18.31
C SER A 465 21.08 41.97 18.26
N GLY A 466 20.77 42.51 19.44
CA GLY A 466 19.99 43.74 19.60
C GLY A 466 18.62 43.69 18.90
N GLU A 467 18.38 44.66 18.01
CA GLU A 467 17.09 44.88 17.36
C GLU A 467 16.60 43.72 16.51
N ILE A 468 17.51 42.96 15.89
CA ILE A 468 17.14 41.79 15.07
C ILE A 468 16.60 40.68 15.97
N ALA A 469 17.24 40.44 17.12
CA ALA A 469 16.79 39.45 18.09
C ALA A 469 15.38 39.78 18.64
N ASP A 470 15.12 41.06 18.94
CA ASP A 470 13.79 41.54 19.37
C ASP A 470 12.72 41.27 18.31
N LYS A 471 13.02 41.48 17.04
CA LYS A 471 12.10 41.21 15.93
C LYS A 471 11.85 39.71 15.71
N MET A 472 12.89 38.89 15.81
CA MET A 472 12.76 37.45 15.74
C MET A 472 11.87 36.89 16.86
N ALA A 473 12.11 37.36 18.08
CA ALA A 473 11.30 37.01 19.25
C ALA A 473 9.83 37.46 19.11
N GLY A 474 9.61 38.64 18.47
CA GLY A 474 8.26 39.08 18.10
C GLY A 474 7.54 38.14 17.13
N ILE A 475 8.24 37.62 16.13
CA ILE A 475 7.69 36.63 15.21
C ILE A 475 7.34 35.31 15.94
N MET A 476 8.23 34.82 16.83
CA MET A 476 7.95 33.61 17.63
C MET A 476 6.73 33.80 18.54
N ARG A 477 6.55 35.02 19.11
CA ARG A 477 5.37 35.35 19.90
C ARG A 477 4.09 35.41 19.05
N GLU A 478 4.15 35.97 17.84
CA GLU A 478 3.03 35.92 16.86
C GLU A 478 2.62 34.47 16.56
N MET A 479 3.58 33.59 16.31
CA MET A 479 3.31 32.16 16.10
C MET A 479 2.66 31.50 17.32
N ALA A 480 3.04 31.92 18.52
CA ALA A 480 2.51 31.37 19.77
C ALA A 480 1.03 31.72 20.04
N GLU A 481 0.43 32.62 19.25
CA GLU A 481 -1.02 32.89 19.30
C GLU A 481 -1.84 31.72 18.70
N CYS A 482 -1.25 30.92 17.79
CA CYS A 482 -1.94 29.80 17.11
C CYS A 482 -1.34 28.40 17.37
N MET A 483 -0.11 28.32 17.92
CA MET A 483 0.55 27.06 18.22
C MET A 483 1.41 27.18 19.49
N GLN A 484 1.89 26.04 20.01
CA GLN A 484 2.86 26.06 21.08
C GLN A 484 4.26 26.32 20.52
N VAL A 485 4.96 27.34 21.00
CA VAL A 485 6.32 27.68 20.60
C VAL A 485 7.26 27.48 21.79
N ILE A 486 8.33 26.70 21.58
CA ILE A 486 9.39 26.49 22.55
C ILE A 486 10.69 26.98 21.93
N SER A 487 11.35 27.98 22.50
CA SER A 487 12.64 28.49 22.00
C SER A 487 13.78 28.19 22.98
N ILE A 488 14.79 27.54 22.51
CA ILE A 488 16.06 27.38 23.22
C ILE A 488 16.98 28.52 22.78
N THR A 489 17.32 29.39 23.70
CA THR A 489 18.02 30.65 23.40
C THR A 489 19.10 30.99 24.40
N HIS A 490 20.08 31.76 23.95
CA HIS A 490 21.08 32.38 24.79
C HIS A 490 20.93 33.93 24.81
N LEU A 491 19.94 34.49 24.06
CA LEU A 491 19.71 35.92 23.97
C LEU A 491 18.66 36.40 24.98
N PRO A 492 18.97 37.42 25.80
CA PRO A 492 18.03 37.97 26.78
C PRO A 492 16.80 38.61 26.13
N GLN A 493 16.92 39.12 24.89
CA GLN A 493 15.79 39.66 24.11
C GLN A 493 14.73 38.60 23.83
N VAL A 494 15.15 37.39 23.40
CA VAL A 494 14.23 36.30 23.14
C VAL A 494 13.67 35.75 24.45
N ALA A 495 14.52 35.55 25.46
CA ALA A 495 14.12 35.05 26.78
C ALA A 495 13.08 35.93 27.47
N SER A 496 13.15 37.26 27.29
CA SER A 496 12.23 38.20 27.90
C SER A 496 10.80 38.16 27.34
N LEU A 497 10.63 37.72 26.09
CA LEU A 497 9.33 37.61 25.41
C LEU A 497 8.57 36.30 25.68
N GLY A 498 9.24 35.27 26.23
CA GLY A 498 8.58 34.03 26.61
C GLY A 498 7.56 34.24 27.74
N GLN A 499 6.39 33.63 27.65
CA GLN A 499 5.37 33.61 28.70
C GLN A 499 5.77 32.69 29.86
N THR A 500 6.45 31.59 29.52
CA THR A 500 7.03 30.66 30.50
C THR A 500 8.52 30.56 30.28
N HIS A 501 9.30 30.65 31.37
CA HIS A 501 10.76 30.58 31.31
C HIS A 501 11.27 29.42 32.13
N TYR A 502 12.04 28.55 31.48
CA TYR A 502 12.74 27.42 32.08
C TYR A 502 14.25 27.67 32.06
N ARG A 503 14.94 27.21 33.10
CA ARG A 503 16.39 27.24 33.16
C ARG A 503 16.96 25.83 33.29
N VAL A 504 17.89 25.50 32.39
CA VAL A 504 18.71 24.30 32.47
C VAL A 504 20.00 24.62 33.22
N TYR A 505 20.36 23.79 34.19
CA TYR A 505 21.63 23.90 34.91
C TYR A 505 22.17 22.54 35.27
N LYS A 506 23.49 22.48 35.50
CA LYS A 506 24.17 21.27 35.98
C LYS A 506 24.38 21.37 37.48
N SER A 507 24.29 20.24 38.14
CA SER A 507 24.77 20.03 39.50
C SER A 507 25.80 18.91 39.48
N ASP A 508 26.99 19.20 40.00
CA ASP A 508 28.05 18.24 40.14
C ASP A 508 28.02 17.64 41.56
N THR A 509 27.99 16.34 41.63
CA THR A 509 28.24 15.55 42.84
C THR A 509 29.65 14.99 42.80
N GLU A 510 30.15 14.44 43.90
CA GLU A 510 31.53 13.85 43.93
C GLU A 510 31.74 12.74 42.88
N THR A 511 30.66 12.13 42.38
CA THR A 511 30.75 10.97 41.51
C THR A 511 30.06 11.17 40.15
N SER A 512 29.25 12.20 39.95
CA SER A 512 28.49 12.39 38.71
C SER A 512 27.99 13.83 38.50
N THR A 513 27.86 14.21 37.23
CA THR A 513 27.13 15.42 36.80
C THR A 513 25.69 15.06 36.47
N ALA A 514 24.74 15.82 37.02
CA ALA A 514 23.33 15.69 36.68
C ALA A 514 22.78 17.01 36.08
N THR A 515 21.95 16.89 35.05
CA THR A 515 21.26 18.02 34.41
C THR A 515 19.86 18.14 34.98
N HIS A 516 19.51 19.37 35.35
CA HIS A 516 18.22 19.76 35.90
C HIS A 516 17.57 20.83 35.03
N LEU A 517 16.26 20.85 35.02
CA LEU A 517 15.45 21.92 34.40
C LEU A 517 14.38 22.37 35.41
N ILE A 518 14.31 23.68 35.63
CA ILE A 518 13.33 24.27 36.52
C ILE A 518 12.53 25.35 35.79
N LYS A 519 11.24 25.47 36.12
CA LYS A 519 10.42 26.61 35.73
C LYS A 519 10.71 27.76 36.68
N LEU A 520 11.06 28.91 36.11
CA LEU A 520 11.41 30.10 36.91
C LEU A 520 10.17 30.83 37.37
N SER A 521 10.19 31.29 38.65
CA SER A 521 9.29 32.31 39.17
C SER A 521 9.64 33.68 38.57
N GLU A 522 8.77 34.66 38.70
CA GLU A 522 9.02 36.01 38.18
C GLU A 522 10.32 36.62 38.71
N LYS A 523 10.62 36.42 39.98
CA LYS A 523 11.87 36.92 40.61
C LYS A 523 13.10 36.22 40.00
N GLU A 524 13.07 34.92 39.91
CA GLU A 524 14.17 34.11 39.31
C GLU A 524 14.35 34.43 37.83
N ARG A 525 13.27 34.75 37.13
CA ARG A 525 13.29 35.14 35.72
C ARG A 525 14.02 36.48 35.54
N ILE A 526 13.77 37.48 36.41
CA ILE A 526 14.50 38.76 36.41
C ILE A 526 16.00 38.51 36.63
N GLU A 527 16.34 37.68 37.62
CA GLU A 527 17.72 37.32 37.92
C GLU A 527 18.44 36.61 36.76
N GLU A 528 17.76 35.68 36.11
CA GLU A 528 18.30 34.93 34.96
C GLU A 528 18.55 35.86 33.76
N ILE A 529 17.59 36.74 33.43
CA ILE A 529 17.74 37.72 32.35
C ILE A 529 18.88 38.70 32.68
N ALA A 530 19.00 39.12 33.95
CA ALA A 530 20.09 39.98 34.39
C ALA A 530 21.46 39.29 34.24
N ARG A 531 21.57 37.97 34.55
CA ARG A 531 22.79 37.19 34.31
C ARG A 531 23.12 37.10 32.81
N MET A 532 22.11 36.90 31.96
CA MET A 532 22.30 36.88 30.52
C MET A 532 22.81 38.21 29.95
N LEU A 533 22.43 39.35 30.58
CA LEU A 533 22.88 40.67 30.17
C LEU A 533 24.28 41.03 30.66
N SER A 534 24.67 40.59 31.86
CA SER A 534 25.89 41.06 32.56
C SER A 534 26.94 39.98 32.81
N GLY A 535 26.67 38.72 32.42
CA GLY A 535 27.51 37.57 32.78
C GLY A 535 27.28 37.16 34.25
N SER A 536 28.36 36.66 34.91
CA SER A 536 28.24 36.01 36.23
C SER A 536 27.90 36.98 37.41
N SER A 537 28.06 38.29 37.25
CA SER A 537 27.85 39.27 38.33
C SER A 537 26.49 39.95 38.27
N LEU A 538 25.63 39.68 39.26
CA LEU A 538 24.34 40.37 39.42
C LEU A 538 24.55 41.78 39.97
N THR A 539 24.59 42.79 39.10
CA THR A 539 24.63 44.19 39.47
C THR A 539 23.24 44.79 39.57
N ALA A 540 23.05 45.85 40.38
CA ALA A 540 21.76 46.55 40.47
C ALA A 540 21.32 47.08 39.08
N ALA A 541 22.25 47.60 38.29
CA ALA A 541 22.00 48.06 36.92
C ALA A 541 21.51 46.93 35.97
N ALA A 542 22.08 45.74 36.11
CA ALA A 542 21.64 44.59 35.30
C ALA A 542 20.22 44.12 35.67
N LEU A 543 19.88 44.17 36.97
CA LEU A 543 18.52 43.87 37.44
C LEU A 543 17.49 44.90 36.95
N ASP A 544 17.85 46.18 36.95
CA ASP A 544 16.96 47.24 36.45
C ASP A 544 16.78 47.14 34.94
N ASN A 545 17.82 46.87 34.17
CA ASN A 545 17.74 46.60 32.74
C ASN A 545 16.88 45.36 32.42
N ALA A 546 16.99 44.30 33.21
CA ALA A 546 16.17 43.09 33.06
C ALA A 546 14.69 43.37 33.32
N ARG A 547 14.39 44.17 34.36
CA ARG A 547 13.03 44.62 34.66
C ARG A 547 12.45 45.52 33.57
N GLU A 548 13.24 46.43 33.02
CA GLU A 548 12.82 47.27 31.90
C GLU A 548 12.52 46.46 30.65
N LEU A 549 13.34 45.47 30.34
CA LEU A 549 13.18 44.56 29.19
C LEU A 549 11.87 43.77 29.33
N LEU A 550 11.55 43.25 30.50
CA LEU A 550 10.30 42.55 30.79
C LEU A 550 9.08 43.48 30.72
N LYS A 551 9.12 44.68 31.36
CA LYS A 551 8.03 45.67 31.33
C LYS A 551 7.71 46.20 29.93
N ARG A 552 8.72 46.34 29.06
CA ARG A 552 8.58 46.79 27.68
C ARG A 552 7.74 45.82 26.84
N ASN A 553 7.71 44.57 27.25
CA ASN A 553 6.96 43.50 26.61
C ASN A 553 5.51 43.42 27.10
N ASP A 554 5.24 43.68 28.39
CA ASP A 554 3.88 43.76 28.97
C ASP A 554 3.08 44.92 28.38
N LEU A 555 3.73 46.07 28.12
CA LEU A 555 3.10 47.26 27.52
C LEU A 555 2.69 47.06 26.03
N LYS A 556 3.29 46.10 25.34
CA LYS A 556 2.89 45.72 23.97
C LYS A 556 1.64 44.82 23.95
N ASP A 557 1.38 44.07 25.02
CA ASP A 557 0.19 43.21 25.15
C ASP A 557 -1.07 44.03 25.54
N GLY A 558 -0.92 45.19 26.21
CA GLY A 558 -2.03 46.06 26.60
C GLY A 558 -2.57 46.99 25.50
N LYS A 559 -2.06 46.91 24.27
CA LYS A 559 -2.46 47.77 23.14
C LYS A 559 -3.14 46.98 21.98
N LYS A 560 -3.58 45.76 22.20
CA LYS A 560 -4.48 45.01 21.27
C LYS A 560 -5.93 45.05 21.70
#